data_c29f9b1f4902de8e5d1f5dfe99d70e5d
#
_entry.id   c29f9b1f4902de8e5d1f5dfe99d70e5d
#
_cell.length_a   1.000
_cell.length_b   1.000
_cell.length_c   1.000
_cell.angle_alpha   90.00
_cell.angle_beta   90.00
_cell.angle_gamma   90.00
#
_symmetry.space_group_name_H-M   'P 1'
#
loop_
_entity.id
_entity.type
_entity.pdbx_description
1 polymer ?
#
loop_
_entity_poly.entity_id
_entity_poly.type
_entity_poly.pdbx_seq_one_letter_code
_entity_poly.pdbx_strand_id
1 'polypeptide(L)'
;MLSLGTIYLVWGSSFLFTKIAMDTLPPAMFSATRFLTAGALLALFARFWRGDAFPRRAVEWRHVAITGFFMVFASNGLNTWSIGYIPSNLSALLNGTSAFWIAGLGVFGPRGHPLSRRAMLGICTGFAGAAIMLIPKGGMTTSSLWAEAGALTACCAWALGTLYFRSIDTSLSSLMFMALQMCMGGLMLLIVALLNGDPARWTPNAPSLIAWAYLTFFSSCLAYTAYGWLSLHAAPALTGTYGYVNPAIAAYLGWQFLGEHLSAPQLAGMVVIIAAVGILTLPGETLTDPRTLQEPKAQ
;
A
#
# COMPACT_ATOMS: atom_id res chain seq x y z
N MET A 1 -17.16 -7.27 5.25
CA MET A 1 -17.61 -5.86 5.03
C MET A 1 -16.89 -4.87 5.95
N LEU A 2 -16.77 -5.12 7.26
CA LEU A 2 -16.11 -4.19 8.18
C LEU A 2 -14.65 -3.90 7.79
N SER A 3 -13.86 -4.94 7.50
CA SER A 3 -12.45 -4.79 7.10
C SER A 3 -12.25 -3.96 5.82
N LEU A 4 -13.13 -4.07 4.84
CA LEU A 4 -13.09 -3.25 3.62
C LEU A 4 -13.39 -1.79 3.92
N GLY A 5 -14.45 -1.51 4.69
CA GLY A 5 -14.78 -0.15 5.12
C GLY A 5 -13.63 0.50 5.88
N THR A 6 -12.97 -0.26 6.77
CA THR A 6 -11.77 0.20 7.48
C THR A 6 -10.66 0.61 6.51
N ILE A 7 -10.34 -0.25 5.52
CA ILE A 7 -9.28 0.05 4.55
C ILE A 7 -9.64 1.28 3.72
N TYR A 8 -10.88 1.40 3.26
CA TYR A 8 -11.32 2.54 2.46
C TYR A 8 -11.16 3.86 3.20
N LEU A 9 -11.72 3.96 4.40
CA LEU A 9 -11.70 5.19 5.17
C LEU A 9 -10.29 5.53 5.67
N VAL A 10 -9.62 4.55 6.24
CA VAL A 10 -8.33 4.79 6.90
C VAL A 10 -7.20 4.99 5.89
N TRP A 11 -7.11 4.17 4.85
CA TRP A 11 -6.08 4.37 3.84
C TRP A 11 -6.40 5.54 2.90
N GLY A 12 -7.69 5.78 2.59
CA GLY A 12 -8.08 6.96 1.83
C GLY A 12 -7.68 8.26 2.52
N SER A 13 -7.86 8.35 3.83
CA SER A 13 -7.44 9.51 4.61
C SER A 13 -5.93 9.54 4.93
N SER A 14 -5.22 8.42 4.84
CA SER A 14 -3.81 8.36 5.19
C SER A 14 -2.92 9.25 4.31
N PHE A 15 -3.31 9.54 3.08
CA PHE A 15 -2.59 10.45 2.18
C PHE A 15 -2.57 11.88 2.73
N LEU A 16 -3.73 12.39 3.22
CA LEU A 16 -3.83 13.67 3.89
C LEU A 16 -2.91 13.74 5.12
N PHE A 17 -3.04 12.78 6.03
CA PHE A 17 -2.24 12.77 7.26
C PHE A 17 -0.74 12.59 6.97
N THR A 18 -0.37 11.82 5.96
CA THR A 18 1.03 11.71 5.53
C THR A 18 1.53 13.07 5.02
N LYS A 19 0.76 13.81 4.22
CA LYS A 19 1.14 15.14 3.75
C LYS A 19 1.36 16.10 4.91
N ILE A 20 0.44 16.14 5.87
CA ILE A 20 0.58 16.97 7.10
C ILE A 20 1.85 16.60 7.89
N ALA A 21 2.15 15.31 8.00
CA ALA A 21 3.36 14.88 8.71
C ALA A 21 4.64 15.33 8.00
N MET A 22 4.65 15.34 6.65
CA MET A 22 5.83 15.69 5.85
C MET A 22 6.21 17.16 5.91
N ASP A 23 5.37 18.04 6.47
CA ASP A 23 5.72 19.45 6.66
C ASP A 23 6.88 19.64 7.64
N THR A 24 7.02 18.76 8.62
CA THR A 24 8.03 18.91 9.69
C THR A 24 8.83 17.64 9.98
N LEU A 25 8.42 16.49 9.44
CA LEU A 25 9.07 15.20 9.72
C LEU A 25 9.76 14.65 8.47
N PRO A 26 11.03 14.25 8.57
CA PRO A 26 11.75 13.61 7.45
C PRO A 26 11.08 12.27 7.06
N PRO A 27 10.87 11.99 5.77
CA PRO A 27 10.07 10.85 5.30
C PRO A 27 10.56 9.49 5.83
N ALA A 28 11.87 9.24 5.81
CA ALA A 28 12.41 7.96 6.22
C ALA A 28 12.28 7.75 7.74
N MET A 29 12.59 8.77 8.55
CA MET A 29 12.47 8.71 10.02
C MET A 29 11.00 8.60 10.45
N PHE A 30 10.11 9.36 9.81
CA PHE A 30 8.67 9.28 10.04
C PHE A 30 8.14 7.86 9.77
N SER A 31 8.46 7.29 8.61
CA SER A 31 8.02 5.94 8.26
C SER A 31 8.64 4.88 9.19
N ALA A 32 9.94 5.01 9.52
CA ALA A 32 10.62 4.11 10.43
C ALA A 32 9.96 4.06 11.81
N THR A 33 9.79 5.21 12.44
CA THR A 33 9.18 5.31 13.78
C THR A 33 7.75 4.80 13.78
N ARG A 34 6.97 5.13 12.74
CA ARG A 34 5.59 4.67 12.58
C ARG A 34 5.51 3.15 12.51
N PHE A 35 6.27 2.52 11.61
CA PHE A 35 6.18 1.07 11.39
C PHE A 35 6.84 0.25 12.50
N LEU A 36 7.92 0.74 13.11
CA LEU A 36 8.51 0.09 14.29
C LEU A 36 7.57 0.11 15.47
N THR A 37 6.92 1.24 15.74
CA THR A 37 5.95 1.35 16.83
C THR A 37 4.74 0.46 16.57
N ALA A 38 4.14 0.52 15.39
CA ALA A 38 2.99 -0.30 15.04
C ALA A 38 3.32 -1.80 15.05
N GLY A 39 4.45 -2.18 14.46
CA GLY A 39 4.91 -3.57 14.43
C GLY A 39 5.20 -4.12 15.82
N ALA A 40 5.86 -3.34 16.67
CA ALA A 40 6.12 -3.74 18.06
C ALA A 40 4.82 -3.93 18.86
N LEU A 41 3.90 -2.98 18.78
CA LEU A 41 2.59 -3.07 19.46
C LEU A 41 1.79 -4.30 19.01
N LEU A 42 1.72 -4.54 17.70
CA LEU A 42 1.02 -5.70 17.16
C LEU A 42 1.71 -7.03 17.51
N ALA A 43 3.05 -7.08 17.48
CA ALA A 43 3.81 -8.27 17.86
C ALA A 43 3.63 -8.61 19.35
N LEU A 44 3.66 -7.60 20.22
CA LEU A 44 3.39 -7.76 21.64
C LEU A 44 1.95 -8.22 21.88
N PHE A 45 0.97 -7.59 21.21
CA PHE A 45 -0.42 -8.02 21.28
C PHE A 45 -0.61 -9.47 20.80
N ALA A 46 -0.05 -9.82 19.64
CA ALA A 46 -0.12 -11.18 19.10
C ALA A 46 0.52 -12.20 20.06
N ARG A 47 1.67 -11.86 20.65
CA ARG A 47 2.41 -12.75 21.55
C ARG A 47 1.72 -12.96 22.89
N PHE A 48 1.30 -11.87 23.56
CA PHE A 48 0.86 -11.92 24.95
C PHE A 48 -0.66 -12.11 25.07
N TRP A 49 -1.45 -11.60 24.14
CA TRP A 49 -2.92 -11.70 24.20
C TRP A 49 -3.49 -12.87 23.39
N ARG A 50 -2.85 -13.18 22.25
CA ARG A 50 -3.30 -14.29 21.40
C ARG A 50 -2.49 -15.58 21.57
N GLY A 51 -1.34 -15.50 22.23
CA GLY A 51 -0.44 -16.65 22.38
C GLY A 51 0.31 -17.04 21.11
N ASP A 52 0.33 -16.16 20.06
CA ASP A 52 0.97 -16.44 18.79
C ASP A 52 2.48 -16.65 18.99
N ALA A 53 3.05 -17.62 18.29
CA ALA A 53 4.48 -17.93 18.37
C ALA A 53 5.31 -17.01 17.48
N PHE A 54 6.54 -16.67 17.93
CA PHE A 54 7.55 -16.07 17.06
C PHE A 54 8.09 -17.09 16.04
N PRO A 55 8.65 -16.61 14.90
CA PRO A 55 9.28 -17.48 13.93
C PRO A 55 10.40 -18.32 14.58
N ARG A 56 10.35 -19.63 14.36
CA ARG A 56 11.37 -20.55 14.88
C ARG A 56 12.38 -20.94 13.81
N ARG A 57 12.00 -20.84 12.54
CA ARG A 57 12.83 -21.25 11.40
C ARG A 57 13.39 -20.02 10.68
N ALA A 58 14.64 -20.10 10.24
CA ALA A 58 15.28 -19.03 9.46
C ALA A 58 14.50 -18.68 8.18
N VAL A 59 13.82 -19.66 7.57
CA VAL A 59 13.00 -19.44 6.38
C VAL A 59 11.83 -18.48 6.64
N GLU A 60 11.22 -18.54 7.82
CA GLU A 60 10.13 -17.62 8.19
C GLU A 60 10.63 -16.19 8.34
N TRP A 61 11.79 -16.00 8.96
CA TRP A 61 12.45 -14.70 9.04
C TRP A 61 12.82 -14.15 7.67
N ARG A 62 13.26 -15.02 6.74
CA ARG A 62 13.50 -14.62 5.34
C ARG A 62 12.21 -14.14 4.67
N HIS A 63 11.08 -14.84 4.85
CA HIS A 63 9.79 -14.42 4.29
C HIS A 63 9.34 -13.07 4.87
N VAL A 64 9.47 -12.87 6.17
CA VAL A 64 9.19 -11.60 6.85
C VAL A 64 10.09 -10.48 6.31
N ALA A 65 11.39 -10.74 6.14
CA ALA A 65 12.33 -9.74 5.63
C ALA A 65 12.01 -9.34 4.17
N ILE A 66 11.73 -10.30 3.29
CA ILE A 66 11.39 -10.04 1.88
C ILE A 66 10.10 -9.23 1.78
N THR A 67 9.06 -9.61 2.51
CA THR A 67 7.80 -8.85 2.50
C THR A 67 7.96 -7.49 3.16
N GLY A 68 8.72 -7.38 4.25
CA GLY A 68 9.07 -6.13 4.90
C GLY A 68 9.83 -5.18 3.96
N PHE A 69 10.77 -5.73 3.18
CA PHE A 69 11.47 -4.96 2.16
C PHE A 69 10.51 -4.40 1.10
N PHE A 70 9.68 -5.25 0.48
CA PHE A 70 8.82 -4.81 -0.62
C PHE A 70 7.65 -3.95 -0.15
N MET A 71 6.91 -4.36 0.88
CA MET A 71 5.66 -3.71 1.26
C MET A 71 5.86 -2.52 2.20
N VAL A 72 6.89 -2.55 3.05
CA VAL A 72 7.13 -1.47 4.03
C VAL A 72 8.28 -0.58 3.59
N PHE A 73 9.47 -1.12 3.40
CA PHE A 73 10.64 -0.32 3.06
C PHE A 73 10.50 0.34 1.68
N ALA A 74 10.36 -0.46 0.61
CA ALA A 74 10.31 0.06 -0.74
C ALA A 74 8.97 0.76 -1.03
N SER A 75 7.85 0.10 -0.79
CA SER A 75 6.54 0.66 -1.14
C SER A 75 6.18 1.85 -0.27
N ASN A 76 6.05 1.66 1.05
CA ASN A 76 5.65 2.75 1.94
C ASN A 76 6.73 3.83 2.07
N GLY A 77 8.02 3.46 2.05
CA GLY A 77 9.12 4.42 2.08
C GLY A 77 9.12 5.36 0.87
N LEU A 78 9.05 4.80 -0.35
CA LEU A 78 8.99 5.60 -1.59
C LEU A 78 7.70 6.41 -1.68
N ASN A 79 6.56 5.84 -1.30
CA ASN A 79 5.30 6.56 -1.31
C ASN A 79 5.31 7.76 -0.35
N THR A 80 5.81 7.57 0.87
CA THR A 80 5.94 8.65 1.86
C THR A 80 6.90 9.73 1.37
N TRP A 81 8.05 9.34 0.80
CA TRP A 81 8.97 10.27 0.18
C TRP A 81 8.31 11.07 -0.95
N SER A 82 7.59 10.40 -1.84
CA SER A 82 6.90 11.05 -2.97
C SER A 82 5.89 12.10 -2.52
N ILE A 83 5.09 11.83 -1.49
CA ILE A 83 4.10 12.77 -0.94
C ILE A 83 4.74 14.07 -0.46
N GLY A 84 6.02 14.06 -0.08
CA GLY A 84 6.76 15.28 0.23
C GLY A 84 6.84 16.26 -0.95
N TYR A 85 6.84 15.76 -2.18
CA TYR A 85 7.07 16.55 -3.40
C TYR A 85 5.85 16.69 -4.31
N ILE A 86 4.84 15.84 -4.16
CA ILE A 86 3.60 15.89 -4.95
C ILE A 86 2.38 16.06 -4.04
N PRO A 87 1.24 16.55 -4.57
CA PRO A 87 -0.01 16.61 -3.82
C PRO A 87 -0.48 15.24 -3.33
N SER A 88 -1.17 15.21 -2.18
CA SER A 88 -1.65 13.98 -1.57
C SER A 88 -2.66 13.25 -2.46
N ASN A 89 -3.54 14.01 -3.12
CA ASN A 89 -4.51 13.49 -4.06
C ASN A 89 -3.87 12.83 -5.29
N LEU A 90 -2.80 13.43 -5.83
CA LEU A 90 -2.05 12.84 -6.96
C LEU A 90 -1.36 11.53 -6.54
N SER A 91 -0.73 11.52 -5.37
CA SER A 91 -0.12 10.29 -4.84
C SER A 91 -1.15 9.18 -4.66
N ALA A 92 -2.34 9.50 -4.12
CA ALA A 92 -3.42 8.53 -3.97
C ALA A 92 -3.90 7.97 -5.32
N LEU A 93 -4.01 8.82 -6.34
CA LEU A 93 -4.39 8.42 -7.69
C LEU A 93 -3.36 7.47 -8.32
N LEU A 94 -2.06 7.80 -8.21
CA LEU A 94 -0.98 6.93 -8.69
C LEU A 94 -0.99 5.59 -7.94
N ASN A 95 -1.27 5.59 -6.64
CA ASN A 95 -1.42 4.37 -5.85
C ASN A 95 -2.57 3.47 -6.33
N GLY A 96 -3.61 4.02 -6.95
CA GLY A 96 -4.67 3.25 -7.61
C GLY A 96 -4.15 2.29 -8.68
N THR A 97 -2.97 2.56 -9.26
CA THR A 97 -2.33 1.67 -10.25
C THR A 97 -1.84 0.35 -9.66
N SER A 98 -1.77 0.20 -8.33
CA SER A 98 -1.33 -1.03 -7.65
C SER A 98 -2.10 -2.26 -8.12
N ALA A 99 -3.41 -2.13 -8.42
CA ALA A 99 -4.23 -3.22 -8.92
C ALA A 99 -3.72 -3.75 -10.27
N PHE A 100 -3.23 -2.88 -11.14
CA PHE A 100 -2.70 -3.24 -12.46
C PHE A 100 -1.35 -3.95 -12.34
N TRP A 101 -0.51 -3.49 -11.42
CA TRP A 101 0.76 -4.14 -11.10
C TRP A 101 0.52 -5.54 -10.51
N ILE A 102 -0.43 -5.70 -9.58
CA ILE A 102 -0.78 -7.01 -9.01
C ILE A 102 -1.28 -7.95 -10.10
N ALA A 103 -2.18 -7.49 -10.98
CA ALA A 103 -2.73 -8.29 -12.06
C ALA A 103 -1.66 -8.65 -13.10
N GLY A 104 -0.86 -7.67 -13.54
CA GLY A 104 0.17 -7.87 -14.57
C GLY A 104 1.32 -8.77 -14.10
N LEU A 105 1.86 -8.52 -12.91
CA LEU A 105 2.96 -9.32 -12.34
C LEU A 105 2.49 -10.71 -11.89
N GLY A 106 1.21 -10.85 -11.54
CA GLY A 106 0.63 -12.15 -11.16
C GLY A 106 0.72 -13.21 -12.24
N VAL A 107 0.93 -12.83 -13.51
CA VAL A 107 1.14 -13.76 -14.64
C VAL A 107 2.46 -14.54 -14.50
N PHE A 108 3.48 -13.88 -13.98
CA PHE A 108 4.85 -14.41 -13.94
C PHE A 108 5.18 -15.25 -12.69
N GLY A 109 4.24 -15.37 -11.75
CA GLY A 109 4.46 -16.14 -10.53
C GLY A 109 4.42 -17.64 -10.73
N PRO A 110 4.93 -18.45 -9.76
CA PRO A 110 4.90 -19.93 -9.84
C PRO A 110 3.48 -20.53 -10.00
N ARG A 111 2.46 -19.76 -9.66
CA ARG A 111 1.03 -20.04 -9.85
C ARG A 111 0.39 -19.08 -10.84
N GLY A 112 1.20 -18.53 -11.76
CA GLY A 112 0.77 -17.53 -12.73
C GLY A 112 -0.27 -18.10 -13.69
N HIS A 113 -1.33 -17.34 -13.92
CA HIS A 113 -2.36 -17.67 -14.90
C HIS A 113 -2.31 -16.68 -16.05
N PRO A 114 -2.54 -17.11 -17.30
CA PRO A 114 -2.59 -16.18 -18.43
C PRO A 114 -3.67 -15.15 -18.20
N LEU A 115 -3.37 -13.90 -18.57
CA LEU A 115 -4.33 -12.81 -18.50
C LEU A 115 -5.49 -13.06 -19.46
N SER A 116 -6.71 -12.95 -18.96
CA SER A 116 -7.87 -12.86 -19.85
C SER A 116 -7.80 -11.59 -20.71
N ARG A 117 -8.43 -11.57 -21.89
CA ARG A 117 -8.50 -10.38 -22.73
C ARG A 117 -9.03 -9.16 -21.98
N ARG A 118 -9.95 -9.40 -21.07
CA ARG A 118 -10.52 -8.38 -20.20
C ARG A 118 -9.51 -7.83 -19.20
N ALA A 119 -8.74 -8.70 -18.56
CA ALA A 119 -7.67 -8.27 -17.64
C ALA A 119 -6.62 -7.45 -18.39
N MET A 120 -6.24 -7.85 -19.60
CA MET A 120 -5.31 -7.09 -20.44
C MET A 120 -5.88 -5.70 -20.80
N LEU A 121 -7.14 -5.61 -21.20
CA LEU A 121 -7.80 -4.33 -21.44
C LEU A 121 -7.81 -3.44 -20.21
N GLY A 122 -8.18 -3.98 -19.05
CA GLY A 122 -8.14 -3.23 -17.77
C GLY A 122 -6.76 -2.70 -17.44
N ILE A 123 -5.71 -3.52 -17.58
CA ILE A 123 -4.32 -3.12 -17.33
C ILE A 123 -3.89 -2.01 -18.30
N CYS A 124 -4.07 -2.20 -19.62
CA CYS A 124 -3.70 -1.20 -20.62
C CYS A 124 -4.46 0.13 -20.42
N THR A 125 -5.77 0.06 -20.16
CA THR A 125 -6.58 1.25 -19.86
C THR A 125 -6.11 1.94 -18.58
N GLY A 126 -5.76 1.19 -17.54
CA GLY A 126 -5.27 1.74 -16.28
C GLY A 126 -3.93 2.45 -16.42
N PHE A 127 -3.00 1.86 -17.14
CA PHE A 127 -1.72 2.54 -17.43
C PHE A 127 -1.89 3.75 -18.35
N ALA A 128 -2.82 3.72 -19.30
CA ALA A 128 -3.16 4.89 -20.11
C ALA A 128 -3.73 6.02 -19.24
N GLY A 129 -4.61 5.69 -18.29
CA GLY A 129 -5.11 6.65 -17.30
C GLY A 129 -3.98 7.27 -16.44
N ALA A 130 -3.04 6.45 -15.95
CA ALA A 130 -1.88 6.94 -15.24
C ALA A 130 -1.00 7.87 -16.13
N ALA A 131 -0.77 7.51 -17.39
CA ALA A 131 -0.03 8.34 -18.33
C ALA A 131 -0.71 9.70 -18.59
N ILE A 132 -2.05 9.73 -18.70
CA ILE A 132 -2.81 10.98 -18.85
C ILE A 132 -2.61 11.89 -17.62
N MET A 133 -2.56 11.32 -16.40
CA MET A 133 -2.35 12.08 -15.18
C MET A 133 -0.95 12.70 -15.11
N LEU A 134 0.04 12.05 -15.70
CA LEU A 134 1.43 12.49 -15.75
C LEU A 134 1.70 13.55 -16.86
N ILE A 135 0.68 13.97 -17.64
CA ILE A 135 0.84 15.02 -18.65
C ILE A 135 1.27 16.31 -17.95
N PRO A 136 2.47 16.84 -18.29
CA PRO A 136 3.02 18.03 -17.65
C PRO A 136 2.09 19.22 -17.82
N LYS A 137 1.81 19.94 -16.73
CA LYS A 137 1.33 21.31 -16.79
C LYS A 137 2.51 22.24 -16.64
N GLY A 138 2.51 23.33 -17.36
CA GLY A 138 3.59 24.34 -17.28
C GLY A 138 3.98 24.63 -15.82
N GLY A 139 5.24 24.35 -15.47
CA GLY A 139 5.76 24.49 -14.10
C GLY A 139 6.16 23.21 -13.38
N MET A 140 6.09 22.02 -14.01
CA MET A 140 6.64 20.80 -13.40
C MET A 140 8.15 20.91 -13.19
N THR A 141 8.58 20.70 -11.95
CA THR A 141 9.99 20.60 -11.61
C THR A 141 10.50 19.17 -11.84
N THR A 142 11.78 19.00 -12.11
CA THR A 142 12.41 17.67 -12.23
C THR A 142 12.16 16.82 -10.96
N SER A 143 12.09 17.47 -9.79
CA SER A 143 11.79 16.78 -8.51
C SER A 143 10.40 16.16 -8.47
N SER A 144 9.37 16.77 -9.08
CA SER A 144 8.03 16.19 -9.14
C SER A 144 7.98 14.93 -10.02
N LEU A 145 8.69 14.92 -11.15
CA LEU A 145 8.79 13.74 -12.02
C LEU A 145 9.42 12.54 -11.29
N TRP A 146 10.50 12.76 -10.55
CA TRP A 146 11.11 11.70 -9.73
C TRP A 146 10.18 11.20 -8.63
N ALA A 147 9.41 12.09 -8.02
CA ALA A 147 8.45 11.72 -7.00
C ALA A 147 7.29 10.88 -7.57
N GLU A 148 6.79 11.24 -8.75
CA GLU A 148 5.77 10.46 -9.45
C GLU A 148 6.29 9.07 -9.86
N ALA A 149 7.51 9.00 -10.39
CA ALA A 149 8.19 7.74 -10.67
C ALA A 149 8.39 6.90 -9.40
N GLY A 150 8.73 7.56 -8.28
CA GLY A 150 8.82 6.94 -6.96
C GLY A 150 7.49 6.34 -6.50
N ALA A 151 6.38 7.06 -6.67
CA ALA A 151 5.04 6.58 -6.35
C ALA A 151 4.64 5.35 -7.21
N LEU A 152 4.93 5.35 -8.51
CA LEU A 152 4.68 4.20 -9.37
C LEU A 152 5.56 3.00 -9.00
N THR A 153 6.83 3.24 -8.66
CA THR A 153 7.75 2.20 -8.18
C THR A 153 7.27 1.62 -6.85
N ALA A 154 6.73 2.46 -5.97
CA ALA A 154 6.10 2.03 -4.72
C ALA A 154 4.93 1.06 -4.97
N CYS A 155 4.10 1.31 -5.99
CA CYS A 155 3.01 0.43 -6.39
C CYS A 155 3.50 -0.92 -6.91
N CYS A 156 4.56 -0.91 -7.72
CA CYS A 156 5.21 -2.13 -8.20
C CYS A 156 5.77 -2.96 -7.03
N ALA A 157 6.47 -2.31 -6.09
CA ALA A 157 7.00 -2.96 -4.89
C ALA A 157 5.88 -3.55 -4.03
N TRP A 158 4.78 -2.81 -3.84
CA TRP A 158 3.60 -3.32 -3.13
C TRP A 158 3.04 -4.59 -3.79
N ALA A 159 2.92 -4.59 -5.11
CA ALA A 159 2.42 -5.73 -5.87
C ALA A 159 3.33 -6.95 -5.71
N LEU A 160 4.65 -6.77 -5.84
CA LEU A 160 5.63 -7.84 -5.65
C LEU A 160 5.55 -8.44 -4.24
N GLY A 161 5.50 -7.59 -3.22
CA GLY A 161 5.35 -8.02 -1.83
C GLY A 161 4.05 -8.77 -1.58
N THR A 162 2.93 -8.28 -2.12
CA THR A 162 1.61 -8.92 -2.01
C THR A 162 1.58 -10.29 -2.68
N LEU A 163 2.09 -10.40 -3.91
CA LEU A 163 2.15 -11.66 -4.65
C LEU A 163 3.06 -12.66 -3.94
N TYR A 164 4.21 -12.20 -3.45
CA TYR A 164 5.10 -13.04 -2.64
C TYR A 164 4.41 -13.51 -1.36
N PHE A 165 3.79 -12.62 -0.58
CA PHE A 165 3.06 -12.98 0.64
C PHE A 165 1.97 -14.03 0.39
N ARG A 166 1.26 -13.94 -0.74
CA ARG A 166 0.24 -14.93 -1.13
C ARG A 166 0.82 -16.27 -1.58
N SER A 167 2.08 -16.30 -2.00
CA SER A 167 2.73 -17.53 -2.53
C SER A 167 3.43 -18.35 -1.47
N ILE A 168 3.74 -17.77 -0.31
CA ILE A 168 4.47 -18.45 0.76
C ILE A 168 3.54 -19.31 1.62
N ASP A 169 4.11 -20.37 2.15
CA ASP A 169 3.50 -21.16 3.22
C ASP A 169 4.26 -20.88 4.52
N THR A 170 3.52 -20.46 5.55
CA THR A 170 4.09 -20.09 6.84
C THR A 170 3.22 -20.57 7.98
N SER A 171 3.85 -20.97 9.09
CA SER A 171 3.18 -21.35 10.32
C SER A 171 2.76 -20.16 11.19
N LEU A 172 3.19 -18.94 10.81
CA LEU A 172 2.86 -17.72 11.56
C LEU A 172 1.41 -17.32 11.35
N SER A 173 0.78 -16.82 12.40
CA SER A 173 -0.51 -16.13 12.24
C SER A 173 -0.33 -14.90 11.34
N SER A 174 -1.39 -14.55 10.59
CA SER A 174 -1.38 -13.36 9.74
C SER A 174 -1.00 -12.10 10.53
N LEU A 175 -1.49 -11.98 11.77
CA LEU A 175 -1.20 -10.84 12.64
C LEU A 175 0.28 -10.76 13.03
N MET A 176 0.86 -11.87 13.49
CA MET A 176 2.30 -11.94 13.84
C MET A 176 3.17 -11.66 12.61
N PHE A 177 2.80 -12.23 11.45
CA PHE A 177 3.52 -11.99 10.20
C PHE A 177 3.51 -10.51 9.82
N MET A 178 2.32 -9.86 9.82
CA MET A 178 2.18 -8.42 9.51
C MET A 178 2.95 -7.55 10.51
N ALA A 179 2.93 -7.88 11.78
CA ALA A 179 3.69 -7.17 12.80
C ALA A 179 5.20 -7.23 12.55
N LEU A 180 5.73 -8.41 12.32
CA LEU A 180 7.17 -8.61 12.12
C LEU A 180 7.67 -8.02 10.80
N GLN A 181 6.88 -8.06 9.72
CA GLN A 181 7.27 -7.39 8.47
C GLN A 181 7.31 -5.87 8.60
N MET A 182 6.42 -5.27 9.42
CA MET A 182 6.50 -3.85 9.76
C MET A 182 7.76 -3.52 10.54
N CYS A 183 8.12 -4.34 11.52
CA CYS A 183 9.38 -4.17 12.27
C CYS A 183 10.58 -4.26 11.33
N MET A 184 10.61 -5.26 10.46
CA MET A 184 11.75 -5.47 9.56
C MET A 184 11.90 -4.35 8.53
N GLY A 185 10.80 -3.96 7.87
CA GLY A 185 10.83 -2.84 6.92
C GLY A 185 11.05 -1.49 7.61
N GLY A 186 10.50 -1.31 8.82
CA GLY A 186 10.73 -0.15 9.66
C GLY A 186 12.19 -0.02 10.09
N LEU A 187 12.86 -1.13 10.39
CA LEU A 187 14.30 -1.16 10.68
C LEU A 187 15.14 -0.75 9.47
N MET A 188 14.79 -1.24 8.28
CA MET A 188 15.46 -0.82 7.03
C MET A 188 15.30 0.68 6.78
N LEU A 189 14.10 1.24 7.01
CA LEU A 189 13.84 2.68 6.92
C LEU A 189 14.61 3.47 7.97
N LEU A 190 14.75 2.93 9.18
CA LEU A 190 15.55 3.56 10.24
C LEU A 190 17.03 3.66 9.85
N ILE A 191 17.59 2.63 9.23
CA ILE A 191 18.97 2.66 8.72
C ILE A 191 19.13 3.81 7.72
N VAL A 192 18.19 3.93 6.74
CA VAL A 192 18.21 5.02 5.76
C VAL A 192 18.07 6.38 6.45
N ALA A 193 17.18 6.51 7.43
CA ALA A 193 16.97 7.74 8.18
C ALA A 193 18.24 8.18 8.92
N LEU A 194 18.95 7.24 9.55
CA LEU A 194 20.20 7.53 10.24
C LEU A 194 21.32 7.93 9.27
N LEU A 195 21.43 7.24 8.13
CA LEU A 195 22.41 7.58 7.10
C LEU A 195 22.15 8.95 6.46
N ASN A 196 20.88 9.36 6.35
CA ASN A 196 20.48 10.68 5.84
C ASN A 196 20.60 11.80 6.88
N GLY A 197 20.93 11.50 8.14
CA GLY A 197 20.94 12.50 9.23
C GLY A 197 19.55 13.00 9.62
N ASP A 198 18.50 12.22 9.37
CA ASP A 198 17.11 12.59 9.67
C ASP A 198 16.85 12.95 11.14
N PRO A 199 17.51 12.33 12.17
CA PRO A 199 17.30 12.73 13.56
C PRO A 199 17.54 14.20 13.83
N ALA A 200 18.51 14.83 13.15
CA ALA A 200 18.80 16.26 13.28
C ALA A 200 17.72 17.16 12.64
N ARG A 201 16.95 16.61 11.73
CA ARG A 201 15.83 17.29 11.01
C ARG A 201 14.46 16.94 11.60
N TRP A 202 14.43 16.16 12.64
CA TRP A 202 13.17 15.75 13.29
C TRP A 202 12.66 16.88 14.18
N THR A 203 11.74 17.69 13.66
CA THR A 203 11.17 18.87 14.32
C THR A 203 9.65 18.76 14.45
N PRO A 204 9.14 17.85 15.32
CA PRO A 204 7.71 17.57 15.40
C PRO A 204 6.94 18.77 15.95
N ASN A 205 5.75 19.01 15.40
CA ASN A 205 4.75 19.91 15.92
C ASN A 205 3.45 19.15 16.25
N ALA A 206 2.48 19.80 16.85
CA ALA A 206 1.23 19.14 17.24
C ALA A 206 0.49 18.50 16.04
N PRO A 207 0.30 19.15 14.88
CA PRO A 207 -0.32 18.54 13.72
C PRO A 207 0.43 17.28 13.22
N SER A 208 1.77 17.34 13.13
CA SER A 208 2.56 16.22 12.64
C SER A 208 2.57 15.03 13.60
N LEU A 209 2.55 15.29 14.92
CA LEU A 209 2.44 14.22 15.93
C LEU A 209 1.06 13.55 15.91
N ILE A 210 -0.02 14.34 15.76
CA ILE A 210 -1.38 13.81 15.60
C ILE A 210 -1.45 12.95 14.33
N ALA A 211 -0.90 13.44 13.23
CA ALA A 211 -0.84 12.68 11.98
C ALA A 211 -0.04 11.39 12.14
N TRP A 212 1.12 11.44 12.79
CA TRP A 212 1.94 10.26 13.11
C TRP A 212 1.17 9.25 13.97
N ALA A 213 0.51 9.70 15.03
CA ALA A 213 -0.28 8.84 15.90
C ALA A 213 -1.45 8.20 15.13
N TYR A 214 -2.22 9.01 14.37
CA TYR A 214 -3.30 8.51 13.53
C TYR A 214 -2.82 7.41 12.58
N LEU A 215 -1.74 7.66 11.86
CA LEU A 215 -1.19 6.71 10.89
C LEU A 215 -0.61 5.46 11.55
N THR A 216 -0.04 5.59 12.75
CA THR A 216 0.48 4.44 13.51
C THR A 216 -0.65 3.52 13.95
N PHE A 217 -1.66 4.05 14.62
CA PHE A 217 -2.71 3.22 15.22
C PHE A 217 -3.76 2.79 14.20
N PHE A 218 -4.24 3.71 13.35
CA PHE A 218 -5.33 3.37 12.43
C PHE A 218 -4.79 2.81 11.11
N SER A 219 -3.81 3.46 10.47
CA SER A 219 -3.34 2.99 9.17
C SER A 219 -2.44 1.76 9.28
N SER A 220 -1.47 1.77 10.21
CA SER A 220 -0.53 0.66 10.33
C SER A 220 -1.05 -0.47 11.22
N CYS A 221 -1.65 -0.22 12.39
CA CYS A 221 -2.15 -1.31 13.22
C CYS A 221 -3.49 -1.87 12.68
N LEU A 222 -4.49 -1.02 12.48
CA LEU A 222 -5.84 -1.48 12.16
C LEU A 222 -6.00 -1.84 10.68
N ALA A 223 -5.77 -0.89 9.77
CA ALA A 223 -6.06 -1.10 8.35
C ALA A 223 -5.08 -2.09 7.69
N TYR A 224 -3.80 -2.05 8.06
CA TYR A 224 -2.80 -2.97 7.51
C TYR A 224 -3.06 -4.43 7.97
N THR A 225 -3.49 -4.63 9.22
CA THR A 225 -3.92 -5.95 9.73
C THR A 225 -5.18 -6.43 9.01
N ALA A 226 -6.16 -5.53 8.79
CA ALA A 226 -7.37 -5.83 8.04
C ALA A 226 -7.03 -6.21 6.57
N TYR A 227 -6.07 -5.54 5.94
CA TYR A 227 -5.58 -5.89 4.61
C TYR A 227 -4.90 -7.26 4.57
N GLY A 228 -4.04 -7.56 5.54
CA GLY A 228 -3.40 -8.87 5.65
C GLY A 228 -4.42 -10.00 5.75
N TRP A 229 -5.45 -9.81 6.57
CA TRP A 229 -6.54 -10.77 6.68
C TRP A 229 -7.33 -10.90 5.37
N LEU A 230 -7.75 -9.78 4.76
CA LEU A 230 -8.47 -9.78 3.48
C LEU A 230 -7.67 -10.43 2.35
N SER A 231 -6.37 -10.19 2.29
CA SER A 231 -5.49 -10.77 1.28
C SER A 231 -5.47 -12.29 1.27
N LEU A 232 -5.76 -12.92 2.42
CA LEU A 232 -5.79 -14.38 2.58
C LEU A 232 -7.21 -14.97 2.48
N HIS A 233 -8.27 -14.19 2.79
CA HIS A 233 -9.63 -14.72 2.96
C HIS A 233 -10.63 -14.15 1.96
N ALA A 234 -10.27 -13.13 1.20
CA ALA A 234 -11.17 -12.51 0.22
C ALA A 234 -10.64 -12.67 -1.21
N ALA A 235 -11.56 -12.64 -2.17
CA ALA A 235 -11.19 -12.62 -3.58
C ALA A 235 -10.29 -11.41 -3.90
N PRO A 236 -9.23 -11.58 -4.72
CA PRO A 236 -8.33 -10.48 -5.09
C PRO A 236 -9.06 -9.26 -5.65
N ALA A 237 -10.10 -9.48 -6.46
CA ALA A 237 -10.94 -8.43 -7.02
C ALA A 237 -11.59 -7.58 -5.91
N LEU A 238 -12.15 -8.21 -4.87
CA LEU A 238 -12.77 -7.50 -3.76
C LEU A 238 -11.73 -6.76 -2.91
N THR A 239 -10.58 -7.39 -2.65
CA THR A 239 -9.50 -6.76 -1.91
C THR A 239 -8.95 -5.55 -2.68
N GLY A 240 -8.82 -5.64 -4.01
CA GLY A 240 -8.30 -4.57 -4.86
C GLY A 240 -9.22 -3.34 -5.01
N THR A 241 -10.47 -3.41 -4.53
CA THR A 241 -11.43 -2.29 -4.65
C THR A 241 -11.00 -1.01 -3.92
N TYR A 242 -10.11 -1.09 -2.94
CA TYR A 242 -9.54 0.11 -2.31
C TYR A 242 -8.80 1.00 -3.32
N GLY A 243 -8.28 0.44 -4.40
CA GLY A 243 -7.54 1.18 -5.42
C GLY A 243 -8.35 2.26 -6.14
N TYR A 244 -9.68 2.21 -6.13
CA TYR A 244 -10.54 3.26 -6.70
C TYR A 244 -11.32 4.05 -5.64
N VAL A 245 -11.54 3.51 -4.45
CA VAL A 245 -12.23 4.23 -3.37
C VAL A 245 -11.28 5.20 -2.66
N ASN A 246 -10.05 4.77 -2.36
CA ASN A 246 -9.07 5.59 -1.66
C ASN A 246 -8.72 6.91 -2.38
N PRO A 247 -8.49 6.94 -3.71
CA PRO A 247 -8.26 8.19 -4.42
C PRO A 247 -9.43 9.18 -4.31
N ALA A 248 -10.68 8.71 -4.33
CA ALA A 248 -11.84 9.58 -4.19
C ALA A 248 -11.88 10.23 -2.80
N ILE A 249 -11.60 9.46 -1.73
CA ILE A 249 -11.53 9.97 -0.37
C ILE A 249 -10.34 10.93 -0.22
N ALA A 250 -9.17 10.58 -0.74
CA ALA A 250 -7.98 11.43 -0.69
C ALA A 250 -8.19 12.75 -1.46
N ALA A 251 -8.81 12.70 -2.63
CA ALA A 251 -9.13 13.88 -3.43
C ALA A 251 -10.08 14.84 -2.69
N TYR A 252 -11.14 14.31 -2.08
CA TYR A 252 -12.07 15.07 -1.28
C TYR A 252 -11.39 15.72 -0.06
N LEU A 253 -10.61 14.96 0.69
CA LEU A 253 -9.92 15.44 1.88
C LEU A 253 -8.79 16.44 1.54
N GLY A 254 -8.03 16.19 0.47
CA GLY A 254 -6.99 17.10 -0.02
C GLY A 254 -7.57 18.45 -0.45
N TRP A 255 -8.71 18.42 -1.15
CA TRP A 255 -9.43 19.64 -1.51
C TRP A 255 -9.94 20.39 -0.28
N GLN A 256 -10.60 19.69 0.64
CA GLN A 256 -11.24 20.32 1.81
C GLN A 256 -10.24 20.88 2.83
N PHE A 257 -9.13 20.21 3.06
CA PHE A 257 -8.21 20.55 4.17
C PHE A 257 -6.86 21.12 3.72
N LEU A 258 -6.41 20.84 2.50
CA LEU A 258 -5.11 21.30 1.99
C LEU A 258 -5.23 22.29 0.82
N GLY A 259 -6.46 22.58 0.36
CA GLY A 259 -6.66 23.43 -0.83
C GLY A 259 -6.12 22.82 -2.12
N GLU A 260 -5.94 21.51 -2.16
CA GLU A 260 -5.45 20.81 -3.36
C GLU A 260 -6.54 20.79 -4.43
N HIS A 261 -6.18 21.12 -5.68
CA HIS A 261 -7.08 21.04 -6.82
C HIS A 261 -6.57 20.04 -7.83
N LEU A 262 -7.48 19.17 -8.29
CA LEU A 262 -7.19 18.28 -9.42
C LEU A 262 -7.27 19.06 -10.73
N SER A 263 -6.27 18.87 -11.55
CA SER A 263 -6.25 19.43 -12.88
C SER A 263 -7.16 18.64 -13.84
N ALA A 264 -7.56 19.23 -14.97
CA ALA A 264 -8.41 18.53 -15.96
C ALA A 264 -7.78 17.20 -16.46
N PRO A 265 -6.48 17.11 -16.81
CA PRO A 265 -5.85 15.83 -17.11
C PRO A 265 -5.88 14.85 -15.93
N GLN A 266 -5.66 15.30 -14.68
CA GLN A 266 -5.73 14.44 -13.51
C GLN A 266 -7.13 13.89 -13.29
N LEU A 267 -8.18 14.71 -13.43
CA LEU A 267 -9.56 14.25 -13.39
C LEU A 267 -9.88 13.25 -14.50
N ALA A 268 -9.45 13.53 -15.73
CA ALA A 268 -9.63 12.61 -16.85
C ALA A 268 -8.92 11.27 -16.60
N GLY A 269 -7.66 11.29 -16.16
CA GLY A 269 -6.90 10.10 -15.81
C GLY A 269 -7.53 9.32 -14.66
N MET A 270 -8.09 10.01 -13.64
CA MET A 270 -8.84 9.39 -12.55
C MET A 270 -10.04 8.61 -13.04
N VAL A 271 -10.86 9.21 -13.91
CA VAL A 271 -12.03 8.55 -14.50
C VAL A 271 -11.60 7.29 -15.26
N VAL A 272 -10.52 7.38 -16.06
CA VAL A 272 -9.97 6.24 -16.81
C VAL A 272 -9.46 5.14 -15.88
N ILE A 273 -8.76 5.49 -14.78
CA ILE A 273 -8.28 4.52 -13.78
C ILE A 273 -9.46 3.84 -13.08
N ILE A 274 -10.48 4.59 -12.67
CA ILE A 274 -11.68 4.02 -12.03
C ILE A 274 -12.38 3.05 -12.98
N ALA A 275 -12.56 3.43 -14.25
CA ALA A 275 -13.15 2.56 -15.26
C ALA A 275 -12.31 1.29 -15.47
N ALA A 276 -11.00 1.41 -15.54
CA ALA A 276 -10.08 0.28 -15.71
C ALA A 276 -10.12 -0.69 -14.50
N VAL A 277 -10.17 -0.18 -13.28
CA VAL A 277 -10.36 -1.01 -12.08
C VAL A 277 -11.74 -1.67 -12.10
N GLY A 278 -12.79 -0.97 -12.51
CA GLY A 278 -14.12 -1.54 -12.73
C GLY A 278 -14.06 -2.72 -13.71
N ILE A 279 -13.37 -2.56 -14.85
CA ILE A 279 -13.18 -3.64 -15.83
C ILE A 279 -12.49 -4.86 -15.18
N LEU A 280 -11.49 -4.66 -14.35
CA LEU A 280 -10.76 -5.75 -13.68
C LEU A 280 -11.58 -6.46 -12.60
N THR A 281 -12.46 -5.75 -11.90
CA THR A 281 -13.17 -6.25 -10.72
C THR A 281 -14.56 -6.79 -10.99
N LEU A 282 -15.16 -6.48 -12.16
CA LEU A 282 -16.47 -7.03 -12.50
C LEU A 282 -16.46 -8.56 -12.56
N PRO A 283 -17.51 -9.27 -12.11
CA PRO A 283 -17.59 -10.73 -12.21
C PRO A 283 -17.59 -11.20 -13.67
N GLY A 284 -16.67 -12.05 -14.02
CA GLY A 284 -16.57 -12.65 -15.36
C GLY A 284 -15.26 -13.40 -15.45
N GLU A 285 -15.23 -14.67 -15.84
CA GLU A 285 -14.13 -15.64 -15.93
C GLU A 285 -12.88 -15.27 -15.13
N THR A 286 -13.06 -15.10 -13.82
CA THR A 286 -12.00 -14.77 -12.90
C THR A 286 -11.26 -16.04 -12.58
N LEU A 287 -9.93 -15.91 -12.57
CA LEU A 287 -9.01 -16.78 -11.87
C LEU A 287 -9.71 -17.51 -10.72
N THR A 288 -10.21 -18.69 -10.99
CA THR A 288 -10.70 -19.58 -9.94
C THR A 288 -9.50 -19.92 -9.08
N ASP A 289 -9.52 -19.45 -7.84
CA ASP A 289 -8.49 -19.82 -6.86
C ASP A 289 -8.53 -21.36 -6.72
N PRO A 290 -7.45 -22.07 -7.04
CA PRO A 290 -7.40 -23.53 -6.90
C PRO A 290 -7.72 -24.01 -5.49
N ARG A 291 -7.69 -23.15 -4.48
CA ARG A 291 -8.03 -23.49 -3.09
C ARG A 291 -9.54 -23.63 -2.86
N THR A 292 -10.39 -23.08 -3.72
CA THR A 292 -11.85 -23.23 -3.63
C THR A 292 -12.34 -24.55 -4.21
N LEU A 293 -11.47 -25.33 -4.87
CA LEU A 293 -11.79 -26.65 -5.46
C LEU A 293 -11.39 -27.83 -4.56
N GLN A 294 -10.79 -27.59 -3.41
CA GLN A 294 -10.54 -28.63 -2.41
C GLN A 294 -11.56 -28.54 -1.27
N GLU A 295 -12.83 -28.81 -1.58
CA GLU A 295 -13.73 -29.34 -0.56
C GLU A 295 -13.21 -30.73 -0.17
N PRO A 296 -13.00 -31.00 1.14
CA PRO A 296 -12.72 -32.38 1.56
C PRO A 296 -13.92 -33.24 1.19
N LYS A 297 -13.73 -34.22 0.34
CA LYS A 297 -14.69 -35.31 0.15
C LYS A 297 -14.91 -35.92 1.54
N ALA A 298 -16.09 -35.66 2.08
CA ALA A 298 -16.59 -36.38 3.26
C ALA A 298 -16.50 -37.89 2.97
N GLN A 299 -15.72 -38.58 3.77
CA GLN A 299 -15.85 -40.01 4.03
C GLN A 299 -16.30 -40.19 5.45
#